data_a3ca2db91be8bc8770cfaf80ff3e8a4a
#
_entry.id   a3ca2db91be8bc8770cfaf80ff3e8a4a
#
_cell.length_a   1.000
_cell.length_b   1.000
_cell.length_c   1.000
_cell.angle_alpha   90.00
_cell.angle_beta   90.00
_cell.angle_gamma   90.00
#
_symmetry.space_group_name_H-M   'P 1'
#
loop_
_entity.id
_entity.type
_entity.pdbx_description
1 polymer ?
#
loop_
_entity_poly.entity_id
_entity_poly.type
_entity_poly.pdbx_seq_one_letter_code
_entity_poly.pdbx_strand_id
1 'polypeptide(L)'
;MILMPLIVAMIGVGMSSCKKYLDAAPATSIDSDEAFQNFRNFQGFTEELYNGVPIISGSTAHNSWNFGEEELWQTNDARLLPYRIDQGDFFGIYNSVFGSWFNTGGNANNNNRNDKAALYGLAWYGIRKANIGLANLDKLVDATPEEKQLIEGQLYFFRGWNHFMLMQYWGGLPYVDVVLPADQAPRIPRLNYHETAEKVAADLRKAADLLPLDWDLIPAGAATRGNNDRRINKIMALGFLGKNFLWAGSPLMNEESTGVNAYNVEYCKKAADVFAEALQICESTNRYRLVPFSNYTEISLTYAKNGLIPGAPVVNGERYVEAIFQENALDQFRFAGNQINDYRPQTIKGTGLKVYPTANYISYYGMKNGRPIPNPSQPQLDPQSGWDPQYPWRDRDPRFYHDIMFDGEKAVNNAANVGNNEFRQYASLFTGGHMRTADGVTAAFTGYMLSKYINKLNNNWDGFTGNNNVVVFSFLRLADMYLMYAEAASEGYNSPQGKAPSYTKTAVDAVNFVRDRPGLGVGHVAPEYLASQDKFREELRRERAVELAYEGHRFVDLRRWKLIDKSPYTLKTAIQFDRVTPNAQVYADPKNARVQNFRETVLLERKFTSRHYWFPFPTTDVNIYEGFTQNPGW
;
A
#
# COMPACT_ATOMS: atom_id res chain seq x y z
N MET A 1 -47.60 40.67 50.73
CA MET A 1 -46.69 39.89 51.59
C MET A 1 -47.32 38.55 51.92
N ILE A 2 -47.56 37.68 50.95
CA ILE A 2 -47.95 36.24 51.06
C ILE A 2 -47.64 35.59 49.73
N LEU A 3 -46.35 35.23 49.47
CA LEU A 3 -45.98 34.46 48.27
C LEU A 3 -44.65 33.75 48.43
N MET A 4 -44.25 33.48 49.66
CA MET A 4 -42.92 32.89 49.90
C MET A 4 -42.83 31.49 50.60
N PRO A 5 -43.92 30.78 50.94
CA PRO A 5 -43.76 29.41 51.43
C PRO A 5 -44.11 28.30 50.44
N LEU A 6 -44.48 28.61 49.18
CA LEU A 6 -44.87 27.53 48.24
C LEU A 6 -43.69 27.00 47.32
N ILE A 7 -42.56 27.68 47.34
CA ILE A 7 -41.38 27.27 46.49
C ILE A 7 -40.44 26.28 47.21
N VAL A 8 -40.48 26.20 48.54
CA VAL A 8 -39.62 25.32 49.32
C VAL A 8 -40.18 23.89 49.41
N ALA A 9 -41.47 23.66 49.16
CA ALA A 9 -42.09 22.34 49.22
C ALA A 9 -41.97 21.53 47.91
N MET A 10 -41.49 22.14 46.79
CA MET A 10 -41.33 21.46 45.49
C MET A 10 -39.91 20.94 45.21
N ILE A 11 -38.94 21.20 46.06
CA ILE A 11 -37.55 20.76 45.88
C ILE A 11 -37.26 19.44 46.61
N GLY A 12 -38.18 18.94 47.42
CA GLY A 12 -37.98 17.75 48.26
C GLY A 12 -38.44 16.40 47.69
N VAL A 13 -39.02 16.35 46.48
CA VAL A 13 -39.58 15.11 45.91
C VAL A 13 -38.78 14.58 44.69
N GLY A 14 -37.70 15.23 44.30
CA GLY A 14 -36.93 14.91 43.08
C GLY A 14 -35.69 14.03 43.26
N MET A 15 -35.39 13.45 44.41
CA MET A 15 -34.17 12.73 44.67
C MET A 15 -34.34 11.25 45.07
N SER A 16 -35.39 10.59 44.62
CA SER A 16 -35.49 9.13 44.72
C SER A 16 -35.62 8.51 43.34
N SER A 17 -34.68 8.83 42.43
CA SER A 17 -34.68 8.27 41.09
C SER A 17 -33.44 7.45 40.87
N CYS A 18 -33.65 6.15 40.68
CA CYS A 18 -32.91 5.27 39.78
C CYS A 18 -31.51 4.85 40.14
N LYS A 19 -31.25 4.38 41.36
CA LYS A 19 -30.12 3.41 41.53
C LYS A 19 -30.35 2.13 40.74
N LYS A 20 -31.58 1.65 40.61
CA LYS A 20 -31.91 0.43 39.87
C LYS A 20 -31.77 0.50 38.35
N TYR A 21 -31.69 1.69 37.75
CA TYR A 21 -31.52 1.84 36.29
C TYR A 21 -30.03 1.95 35.89
N LEU A 22 -29.16 2.29 36.82
CA LEU A 22 -27.71 2.29 36.62
C LEU A 22 -27.07 0.94 36.92
N ASP A 23 -27.76 0.06 37.65
CA ASP A 23 -27.30 -1.30 37.96
C ASP A 23 -27.87 -2.36 37.01
N ALA A 24 -28.76 -2.00 36.08
CA ALA A 24 -29.15 -2.89 34.99
C ALA A 24 -28.05 -2.86 33.91
N ALA A 25 -27.22 -3.89 33.88
CA ALA A 25 -26.41 -4.17 32.69
C ALA A 25 -27.34 -4.10 31.46
N PRO A 26 -26.94 -3.43 30.34
CA PRO A 26 -27.76 -3.42 29.14
C PRO A 26 -28.12 -4.85 28.77
N ALA A 27 -29.39 -5.16 28.59
CA ALA A 27 -29.88 -6.50 28.25
C ALA A 27 -29.33 -7.08 26.92
N THR A 28 -28.38 -6.37 26.30
CA THR A 28 -27.66 -6.73 25.08
C THR A 28 -26.13 -6.80 25.27
N SER A 29 -25.60 -6.65 26.49
CA SER A 29 -24.18 -6.90 26.74
C SER A 29 -23.98 -8.41 26.92
N ILE A 30 -23.37 -9.06 25.94
CA ILE A 30 -22.78 -10.39 26.13
C ILE A 30 -21.82 -10.26 27.31
N ASP A 31 -21.98 -11.11 28.34
CA ASP A 31 -21.02 -11.17 29.45
C ASP A 31 -19.62 -11.41 28.86
N SER A 32 -18.60 -10.79 29.44
CA SER A 32 -17.23 -10.91 28.95
C SER A 32 -16.78 -12.36 28.80
N ASP A 33 -17.31 -13.25 29.63
CA ASP A 33 -16.98 -14.68 29.58
C ASP A 33 -17.76 -15.40 28.46
N GLU A 34 -19.02 -15.06 28.21
CA GLU A 34 -19.80 -15.63 27.12
C GLU A 34 -19.23 -15.31 25.73
N ALA A 35 -18.51 -14.18 25.60
CA ALA A 35 -17.86 -13.79 24.35
C ALA A 35 -16.81 -14.80 23.86
N PHE A 36 -16.23 -15.59 24.76
CA PHE A 36 -15.12 -16.51 24.46
C PHE A 36 -15.47 -17.99 24.57
N GLN A 37 -16.70 -18.36 25.00
CA GLN A 37 -17.05 -19.75 25.32
C GLN A 37 -17.26 -20.62 24.08
N ASN A 38 -17.77 -20.07 22.97
CA ASN A 38 -18.06 -20.81 21.74
C ASN A 38 -17.42 -20.17 20.52
N PHE A 39 -17.22 -20.96 19.47
CA PHE A 39 -16.57 -20.53 18.24
C PHE A 39 -17.22 -19.31 17.61
N ARG A 40 -18.56 -19.28 17.53
CA ARG A 40 -19.28 -18.19 16.83
C ARG A 40 -19.05 -16.84 17.51
N ASN A 41 -19.15 -16.79 18.83
CA ASN A 41 -18.96 -15.55 19.58
C ASN A 41 -17.49 -15.10 19.53
N PHE A 42 -16.57 -16.05 19.72
CA PHE A 42 -15.14 -15.74 19.67
C PHE A 42 -14.68 -15.33 18.27
N GLN A 43 -15.23 -15.95 17.21
CA GLN A 43 -14.98 -15.52 15.83
C GLN A 43 -15.48 -14.09 15.62
N GLY A 44 -16.65 -13.73 16.15
CA GLY A 44 -17.15 -12.35 16.11
C GLY A 44 -16.21 -11.36 16.80
N PHE A 45 -15.66 -11.72 17.97
CA PHE A 45 -14.63 -10.94 18.65
C PHE A 45 -13.37 -10.80 17.77
N THR A 46 -12.93 -11.89 17.14
CA THR A 46 -11.73 -11.93 16.29
C THR A 46 -11.94 -11.13 15.00
N GLU A 47 -13.15 -11.10 14.46
CA GLU A 47 -13.47 -10.34 13.23
C GLU A 47 -13.33 -8.81 13.39
N GLU A 48 -13.37 -8.28 14.61
CA GLU A 48 -13.04 -6.88 14.84
C GLU A 48 -11.59 -6.52 14.48
N LEU A 49 -10.66 -7.48 14.49
CA LEU A 49 -9.28 -7.28 14.06
C LEU A 49 -9.20 -6.92 12.57
N TYR A 50 -10.10 -7.45 11.74
CA TYR A 50 -10.20 -7.08 10.32
C TYR A 50 -10.65 -5.62 10.14
N ASN A 51 -11.48 -5.09 11.06
CA ASN A 51 -11.85 -3.68 11.06
C ASN A 51 -10.67 -2.76 11.44
N GLY A 52 -9.66 -3.31 12.12
CA GLY A 52 -8.42 -2.62 12.45
C GLY A 52 -7.42 -2.57 11.29
N VAL A 53 -7.67 -3.25 10.16
CA VAL A 53 -6.83 -3.13 8.97
C VAL A 53 -6.99 -1.73 8.38
N PRO A 54 -5.91 -0.93 8.27
CA PRO A 54 -5.99 0.44 7.80
C PRO A 54 -6.51 0.53 6.37
N ILE A 55 -7.33 1.55 6.09
CA ILE A 55 -7.86 1.82 4.75
C ILE A 55 -6.99 2.89 4.08
N ILE A 56 -6.14 2.47 3.16
CA ILE A 56 -5.21 3.36 2.46
C ILE A 56 -5.93 4.14 1.35
N SER A 57 -6.83 3.47 0.62
CA SER A 57 -7.63 4.10 -0.44
C SER A 57 -8.64 5.12 0.09
N GLY A 58 -8.96 5.08 1.36
CA GLY A 58 -9.94 5.95 2.03
C GLY A 58 -9.60 7.43 1.97
N SER A 59 -8.41 7.78 1.54
CA SER A 59 -7.95 9.15 1.55
C SER A 59 -7.37 9.54 0.18
N THR A 60 -7.78 10.70 -0.29
CA THR A 60 -7.28 11.32 -1.53
C THR A 60 -5.94 12.04 -1.28
N ALA A 61 -5.81 13.21 -1.84
CA ALA A 61 -4.67 14.09 -1.67
C ALA A 61 -4.22 14.31 -0.21
N HIS A 62 -5.07 14.03 0.76
CA HIS A 62 -4.76 14.29 2.17
C HIS A 62 -3.95 13.19 2.84
N ASN A 63 -4.27 11.93 2.53
CA ASN A 63 -3.57 10.74 3.00
C ASN A 63 -3.20 9.88 1.81
N SER A 64 -2.43 10.40 0.89
CA SER A 64 -1.97 9.61 -0.24
C SER A 64 -1.28 8.35 0.26
N TRP A 65 -1.65 7.19 -0.29
CA TRP A 65 -0.91 5.94 -0.06
C TRP A 65 0.51 6.01 -0.63
N ASN A 66 0.76 6.98 -1.52
CA ASN A 66 2.06 7.30 -2.06
C ASN A 66 2.55 8.61 -1.43
N PHE A 67 3.47 8.51 -0.49
CA PHE A 67 4.09 9.64 0.18
C PHE A 67 5.57 9.36 0.42
N GLY A 68 6.36 10.40 0.40
CA GLY A 68 7.80 10.32 0.70
C GLY A 68 8.66 9.65 -0.37
N GLU A 69 8.08 9.27 -1.49
CA GLU A 69 8.71 8.68 -2.66
C GLU A 69 8.82 9.71 -3.80
N GLU A 70 9.49 9.33 -4.88
CA GLU A 70 9.61 10.16 -6.08
C GLU A 70 8.52 9.91 -7.13
N GLU A 71 7.56 9.02 -6.88
CA GLU A 71 6.52 8.61 -7.85
C GLU A 71 5.60 9.76 -8.27
N LEU A 72 5.15 10.54 -7.28
CA LEU A 72 4.13 11.56 -7.48
C LEU A 72 4.62 12.93 -7.01
N TRP A 73 4.36 13.94 -7.83
CA TRP A 73 4.35 15.32 -7.41
C TRP A 73 2.94 15.72 -6.98
N GLN A 74 2.84 16.48 -5.89
CA GLN A 74 1.58 16.98 -5.36
C GLN A 74 1.63 18.49 -5.18
N THR A 75 0.46 19.15 -5.28
CA THR A 75 0.34 20.58 -4.99
C THR A 75 0.98 20.92 -3.64
N ASN A 76 1.82 21.95 -3.60
CA ASN A 76 2.51 22.41 -2.40
C ASN A 76 1.51 23.00 -1.41
N ASP A 77 1.10 22.19 -0.44
CA ASP A 77 0.17 22.58 0.63
C ASP A 77 0.64 21.93 1.94
N ALA A 78 1.00 22.78 2.90
CA ALA A 78 1.53 22.36 4.20
C ALA A 78 0.53 21.55 5.06
N ARG A 79 -0.74 21.46 4.65
CA ARG A 79 -1.74 20.62 5.31
C ARG A 79 -1.62 19.15 4.90
N LEU A 80 -0.91 18.85 3.80
CA LEU A 80 -0.85 17.54 3.18
C LEU A 80 0.33 16.71 3.68
N LEU A 81 0.09 15.42 3.91
CA LEU A 81 1.12 14.47 4.32
C LEU A 81 2.31 14.42 3.33
N PRO A 82 2.11 14.24 2.01
CA PRO A 82 3.23 14.17 1.07
C PRO A 82 4.09 15.43 1.06
N TYR A 83 3.49 16.61 1.16
CA TYR A 83 4.25 17.87 1.24
C TYR A 83 5.12 17.94 2.50
N ARG A 84 4.56 17.59 3.67
CA ARG A 84 5.32 17.59 4.93
C ARG A 84 6.48 16.61 4.89
N ILE A 85 6.26 15.41 4.38
CA ILE A 85 7.31 14.40 4.20
C ILE A 85 8.40 14.93 3.27
N ASP A 86 8.06 15.50 2.10
CA ASP A 86 9.01 16.07 1.15
C ASP A 86 9.85 17.22 1.76
N GLN A 87 9.28 17.96 2.72
CA GLN A 87 9.98 19.02 3.46
C GLN A 87 10.78 18.50 4.67
N GLY A 88 10.72 17.20 4.98
CA GLY A 88 11.39 16.62 6.16
C GLY A 88 10.69 16.92 7.48
N ASP A 89 9.43 17.36 7.45
CA ASP A 89 8.62 17.66 8.64
C ASP A 89 7.89 16.43 9.16
N PHE A 90 8.63 15.46 9.72
CA PHE A 90 8.05 14.21 10.19
C PHE A 90 7.33 14.33 11.54
N PHE A 91 7.64 15.33 12.37
CA PHE A 91 6.81 15.60 13.57
C PHE A 91 5.47 16.25 13.24
N GLY A 92 5.42 17.11 12.22
CA GLY A 92 4.18 17.77 11.81
C GLY A 92 3.12 16.82 11.28
N ILE A 93 3.48 15.58 10.89
CA ILE A 93 2.51 14.59 10.42
C ILE A 93 1.52 14.15 11.51
N TYR A 94 1.94 14.11 12.78
CA TYR A 94 1.07 13.72 13.90
C TYR A 94 -0.04 14.74 14.19
N ASN A 95 0.15 15.98 13.77
CA ASN A 95 -0.78 17.10 13.95
C ASN A 95 -1.48 17.49 12.65
N SER A 96 -1.45 16.63 11.63
CA SER A 96 -2.08 16.92 10.34
C SER A 96 -3.61 17.02 10.47
N VAL A 97 -4.18 18.15 10.04
CA VAL A 97 -5.62 18.43 10.06
C VAL A 97 -6.44 17.43 9.26
N PHE A 98 -5.83 16.79 8.28
CA PHE A 98 -6.50 15.88 7.35
C PHE A 98 -6.24 14.40 7.66
N GLY A 99 -6.05 14.06 8.93
CA GLY A 99 -5.82 12.69 9.37
C GLY A 99 -4.74 12.00 8.54
N SER A 100 -3.69 11.54 9.11
CA SER A 100 -2.62 10.92 8.38
C SER A 100 -2.56 9.42 8.66
N TRP A 101 -1.95 8.71 7.76
CA TRP A 101 -1.52 7.33 7.94
C TRP A 101 -0.79 7.10 9.27
N PHE A 102 -0.15 8.13 9.80
CA PHE A 102 0.61 8.11 11.05
C PHE A 102 -0.14 8.64 12.26
N ASN A 103 -1.42 9.02 12.13
CA ASN A 103 -2.20 9.57 13.24
C ASN A 103 -2.27 8.56 14.40
N THR A 104 -2.07 9.05 15.62
CA THR A 104 -2.14 8.26 16.86
C THR A 104 -3.57 7.96 17.32
N GLY A 105 -4.58 8.70 16.82
CA GLY A 105 -5.99 8.63 17.23
C GLY A 105 -6.87 7.69 16.43
N GLY A 106 -6.34 6.62 15.81
CA GLY A 106 -7.12 5.66 15.02
C GLY A 106 -8.20 4.95 15.84
N ASN A 107 -9.40 4.78 15.25
CA ASN A 107 -10.51 4.07 15.86
C ASN A 107 -11.14 3.09 14.86
N ALA A 108 -10.98 1.79 15.12
CA ALA A 108 -11.49 0.72 14.27
C ALA A 108 -13.03 0.67 14.22
N ASN A 109 -13.72 1.15 15.24
CA ASN A 109 -15.18 1.11 15.35
C ASN A 109 -15.86 2.36 14.75
N ASN A 110 -15.09 3.33 14.30
CA ASN A 110 -15.60 4.56 13.71
C ASN A 110 -15.57 4.44 12.17
N ASN A 111 -16.64 4.87 11.50
CA ASN A 111 -16.66 4.95 10.04
C ASN A 111 -16.03 6.25 9.51
N ASN A 112 -15.37 7.03 10.36
CA ASN A 112 -14.58 8.16 9.94
C ASN A 112 -13.33 7.68 9.19
N ARG A 113 -13.11 8.20 7.98
CA ARG A 113 -11.97 7.81 7.13
C ARG A 113 -10.62 8.09 7.77
N ASN A 114 -10.51 9.19 8.50
CA ASN A 114 -9.26 9.56 9.15
C ASN A 114 -8.87 8.57 10.25
N ASP A 115 -9.85 8.10 11.01
CA ASP A 115 -9.63 7.11 12.06
C ASP A 115 -9.27 5.75 11.48
N LYS A 116 -9.90 5.36 10.37
CA LYS A 116 -9.61 4.08 9.67
C LYS A 116 -8.30 4.10 8.86
N ALA A 117 -7.75 5.26 8.55
CA ALA A 117 -6.45 5.38 7.88
C ALA A 117 -5.27 5.48 8.86
N ALA A 118 -5.52 5.59 10.16
CA ALA A 118 -4.51 5.86 11.17
C ALA A 118 -3.74 4.61 11.60
N LEU A 119 -2.71 4.25 10.85
CA LEU A 119 -1.91 3.03 11.09
C LEU A 119 -1.42 2.90 12.54
N TYR A 120 -0.85 3.97 13.11
CA TYR A 120 -0.24 3.91 14.45
C TYR A 120 -1.25 3.49 15.51
N GLY A 121 -2.38 4.20 15.59
CA GLY A 121 -3.43 3.91 16.57
C GLY A 121 -4.10 2.55 16.34
N LEU A 122 -4.39 2.22 15.08
CA LEU A 122 -5.03 0.95 14.72
C LEU A 122 -4.14 -0.26 15.00
N ALA A 123 -2.84 -0.14 14.77
CA ALA A 123 -1.91 -1.24 15.03
C ALA A 123 -1.83 -1.56 16.54
N TRP A 124 -1.68 -0.55 17.39
CA TRP A 124 -1.69 -0.77 18.85
C TRP A 124 -3.03 -1.30 19.37
N TYR A 125 -4.15 -0.84 18.81
CA TYR A 125 -5.46 -1.41 19.08
C TYR A 125 -5.52 -2.89 18.70
N GLY A 126 -5.05 -3.25 17.50
CA GLY A 126 -5.03 -4.63 17.02
C GLY A 126 -4.14 -5.55 17.86
N ILE A 127 -2.95 -5.08 18.29
CA ILE A 127 -2.06 -5.82 19.20
C ILE A 127 -2.76 -6.11 20.53
N ARG A 128 -3.37 -5.08 21.15
CA ARG A 128 -4.11 -5.25 22.41
C ARG A 128 -5.26 -6.24 22.27
N LYS A 129 -6.05 -6.11 21.19
CA LYS A 129 -7.20 -6.97 20.91
C LYS A 129 -6.76 -8.42 20.70
N ALA A 130 -5.68 -8.66 19.95
CA ALA A 130 -5.11 -9.98 19.76
C ALA A 130 -4.65 -10.61 21.07
N ASN A 131 -3.97 -9.84 21.94
CA ASN A 131 -3.54 -10.31 23.25
C ASN A 131 -4.72 -10.65 24.16
N ILE A 132 -5.80 -9.87 24.14
CA ILE A 132 -7.02 -10.21 24.90
C ILE A 132 -7.60 -11.54 24.39
N GLY A 133 -7.67 -11.75 23.08
CA GLY A 133 -8.12 -13.02 22.52
C GLY A 133 -7.24 -14.19 22.96
N LEU A 134 -5.92 -14.07 22.80
CA LEU A 134 -4.95 -15.11 23.19
C LEU A 134 -5.03 -15.45 24.70
N ALA A 135 -5.22 -14.45 25.55
CA ALA A 135 -5.37 -14.65 27.00
C ALA A 135 -6.69 -15.34 27.42
N ASN A 136 -7.67 -15.43 26.50
CA ASN A 136 -8.97 -16.05 26.76
C ASN A 136 -9.19 -17.35 25.96
N LEU A 137 -8.18 -17.88 25.27
CA LEU A 137 -8.32 -19.12 24.48
C LEU A 137 -8.75 -20.34 25.30
N ASP A 138 -8.41 -20.40 26.57
CA ASP A 138 -8.81 -21.50 27.45
C ASP A 138 -10.30 -21.48 27.77
N LYS A 139 -10.98 -20.34 27.63
CA LYS A 139 -12.42 -20.21 27.81
C LYS A 139 -13.22 -20.79 26.63
N LEU A 140 -12.59 -21.07 25.50
CA LEU A 140 -13.22 -21.66 24.32
C LEU A 140 -13.41 -23.17 24.55
N VAL A 141 -14.49 -23.52 25.24
CA VAL A 141 -14.81 -24.89 25.64
C VAL A 141 -15.85 -25.54 24.71
N ASP A 142 -16.69 -24.74 24.06
CA ASP A 142 -17.72 -25.21 23.10
C ASP A 142 -17.24 -24.93 21.67
N ALA A 143 -16.17 -25.65 21.27
CA ALA A 143 -15.59 -25.60 19.94
C ALA A 143 -14.78 -26.86 19.64
N THR A 144 -14.66 -27.21 18.36
CA THR A 144 -13.73 -28.26 17.92
C THR A 144 -12.27 -27.82 18.04
N PRO A 145 -11.31 -28.76 18.07
CA PRO A 145 -9.89 -28.42 18.04
C PRO A 145 -9.51 -27.56 16.82
N GLU A 146 -10.09 -27.84 15.63
CA GLU A 146 -9.87 -27.06 14.42
C GLU A 146 -10.37 -25.62 14.56
N GLU A 147 -11.56 -25.43 15.12
CA GLU A 147 -12.13 -24.11 15.35
C GLU A 147 -11.27 -23.29 16.32
N LYS A 148 -10.74 -23.93 17.38
CA LYS A 148 -9.80 -23.30 18.32
C LYS A 148 -8.51 -22.88 17.60
N GLN A 149 -7.95 -23.74 16.74
CA GLN A 149 -6.78 -23.42 15.93
C GLN A 149 -7.02 -22.23 14.99
N LEU A 150 -8.22 -22.13 14.38
CA LEU A 150 -8.57 -21.02 13.50
C LEU A 150 -8.62 -19.67 14.24
N ILE A 151 -9.17 -19.65 15.45
CA ILE A 151 -9.17 -18.44 16.30
C ILE A 151 -7.72 -18.07 16.66
N GLU A 152 -6.98 -19.05 17.23
CA GLU A 152 -5.60 -18.86 17.64
C GLU A 152 -4.72 -18.35 16.49
N GLY A 153 -4.82 -18.94 15.31
CA GLY A 153 -4.06 -18.56 14.12
C GLY A 153 -4.33 -17.14 13.66
N GLN A 154 -5.60 -16.70 13.65
CA GLN A 154 -5.95 -15.33 13.31
C GLN A 154 -5.38 -14.32 14.33
N LEU A 155 -5.46 -14.64 15.62
CA LEU A 155 -4.94 -13.77 16.68
C LEU A 155 -3.42 -13.60 16.58
N TYR A 156 -2.67 -14.68 16.36
CA TYR A 156 -1.22 -14.61 16.12
C TYR A 156 -0.88 -13.82 14.87
N PHE A 157 -1.63 -14.04 13.76
CA PHE A 157 -1.41 -13.27 12.54
C PHE A 157 -1.54 -11.76 12.80
N PHE A 158 -2.63 -11.32 13.40
CA PHE A 158 -2.86 -9.89 13.60
C PHE A 158 -1.90 -9.28 14.60
N ARG A 159 -1.46 -10.01 15.62
CA ARG A 159 -0.44 -9.51 16.55
C ARG A 159 0.89 -9.30 15.85
N GLY A 160 1.37 -10.30 15.12
CA GLY A 160 2.61 -10.21 14.36
C GLY A 160 2.54 -9.18 13.23
N TRP A 161 1.45 -9.18 12.46
CA TRP A 161 1.26 -8.25 11.34
C TRP A 161 1.22 -6.78 11.80
N ASN A 162 0.51 -6.46 12.88
CA ASN A 162 0.46 -5.10 13.40
C ASN A 162 1.82 -4.60 13.90
N HIS A 163 2.59 -5.44 14.61
CA HIS A 163 3.97 -5.10 14.97
C HIS A 163 4.82 -4.86 13.72
N PHE A 164 4.75 -5.75 12.72
CA PHE A 164 5.47 -5.59 11.46
C PHE A 164 5.12 -4.27 10.76
N MET A 165 3.83 -3.90 10.70
CA MET A 165 3.39 -2.65 10.08
C MET A 165 3.98 -1.42 10.77
N LEU A 166 4.07 -1.43 12.10
CA LEU A 166 4.74 -0.36 12.85
C LEU A 166 6.25 -0.35 12.59
N MET A 167 6.90 -1.51 12.62
CA MET A 167 8.35 -1.63 12.43
C MET A 167 8.85 -1.04 11.12
N GLN A 168 8.04 -1.09 10.06
CA GLN A 168 8.41 -0.53 8.76
C GLN A 168 8.72 0.98 8.82
N TYR A 169 8.14 1.70 9.77
CA TYR A 169 8.26 3.15 9.89
C TYR A 169 9.06 3.59 11.10
N TRP A 170 8.90 2.90 12.24
CA TRP A 170 9.51 3.30 13.52
C TRP A 170 10.73 2.49 13.92
N GLY A 171 11.07 1.42 13.20
CA GLY A 171 12.19 0.55 13.57
C GLY A 171 11.84 -0.46 14.66
N GLY A 172 12.82 -0.85 15.45
CA GLY A 172 12.60 -1.77 16.56
C GLY A 172 11.62 -1.21 17.60
N LEU A 173 10.82 -2.09 18.23
CA LEU A 173 9.69 -1.73 19.08
C LEU A 173 9.69 -2.54 20.38
N PRO A 174 9.02 -2.07 21.45
CA PRO A 174 8.56 -2.95 22.50
C PRO A 174 7.64 -4.02 21.92
N TYR A 175 7.94 -5.30 22.10
CA TYR A 175 7.07 -6.37 21.66
C TYR A 175 6.04 -6.69 22.74
N VAL A 176 4.78 -6.32 22.48
CA VAL A 176 3.68 -6.45 23.44
C VAL A 176 2.94 -7.76 23.17
N ASP A 177 3.23 -8.78 23.96
CA ASP A 177 2.65 -10.13 23.86
C ASP A 177 1.71 -10.50 25.01
N VAL A 178 1.40 -9.52 25.88
CA VAL A 178 0.49 -9.67 27.02
C VAL A 178 -0.56 -8.55 27.05
N VAL A 179 -1.64 -8.76 27.79
CA VAL A 179 -2.63 -7.72 28.06
C VAL A 179 -2.06 -6.76 29.09
N LEU A 180 -1.79 -5.53 28.68
CA LEU A 180 -1.28 -4.49 29.59
C LEU A 180 -2.42 -3.94 30.46
N PRO A 181 -2.20 -3.77 31.78
CA PRO A 181 -3.14 -3.11 32.69
C PRO A 181 -3.41 -1.67 32.23
N ALA A 182 -4.67 -1.22 32.38
CA ALA A 182 -5.04 0.14 31.95
C ALA A 182 -4.56 1.25 32.89
N ASP A 183 -4.23 0.88 34.14
CA ASP A 183 -3.86 1.77 35.24
C ASP A 183 -2.36 1.88 35.49
N GLN A 184 -1.54 1.16 34.69
CA GLN A 184 -0.08 1.15 34.83
C GLN A 184 0.58 1.53 33.52
N ALA A 185 1.57 2.42 33.59
CA ALA A 185 2.42 2.71 32.44
C ALA A 185 3.20 1.45 32.04
N PRO A 186 3.17 1.05 30.77
CA PRO A 186 3.93 -0.10 30.31
C PRO A 186 5.44 0.16 30.45
N ARG A 187 6.18 -0.85 30.94
CA ARG A 187 7.65 -0.81 31.08
C ARG A 187 8.31 -1.92 30.28
N ILE A 188 7.85 -2.13 29.04
CA ILE A 188 8.41 -3.13 28.14
C ILE A 188 9.58 -2.47 27.39
N PRO A 189 10.82 -3.02 27.50
CA PRO A 189 11.97 -2.41 26.85
C PRO A 189 11.80 -2.41 25.32
N ARG A 190 12.27 -1.34 24.68
CA ARG A 190 12.38 -1.28 23.23
C ARG A 190 13.45 -2.27 22.77
N LEU A 191 13.09 -3.14 21.86
CA LEU A 191 13.99 -4.09 21.19
C LEU A 191 14.60 -3.42 19.93
N ASN A 192 15.73 -3.94 19.44
CA ASN A 192 16.21 -3.59 18.11
C ASN A 192 15.36 -4.25 17.01
N TYR A 193 15.62 -3.90 15.75
CA TYR A 193 14.81 -4.40 14.64
C TYR A 193 14.84 -5.93 14.53
N HIS A 194 16.02 -6.54 14.60
CA HIS A 194 16.18 -7.99 14.50
C HIS A 194 15.47 -8.73 15.64
N GLU A 195 15.62 -8.26 16.87
CA GLU A 195 14.95 -8.85 18.04
C GLU A 195 13.42 -8.78 17.90
N THR A 196 12.91 -7.62 17.44
CA THR A 196 11.46 -7.46 17.18
C THR A 196 11.02 -8.36 16.04
N ALA A 197 11.79 -8.45 14.95
CA ALA A 197 11.49 -9.27 13.78
C ALA A 197 11.44 -10.77 14.10
N GLU A 198 12.29 -11.28 14.99
CA GLU A 198 12.21 -12.69 15.42
C GLU A 198 10.93 -12.97 16.23
N LYS A 199 10.46 -12.03 17.04
CA LYS A 199 9.17 -12.15 17.75
C LYS A 199 8.00 -12.15 16.78
N VAL A 200 8.00 -11.23 15.81
CA VAL A 200 7.02 -11.17 14.71
C VAL A 200 7.04 -12.47 13.91
N ALA A 201 8.23 -13.00 13.62
CA ALA A 201 8.38 -14.24 12.86
C ALA A 201 7.78 -15.43 13.60
N ALA A 202 7.95 -15.52 14.91
CA ALA A 202 7.35 -16.58 15.71
C ALA A 202 5.81 -16.55 15.64
N ASP A 203 5.20 -15.36 15.74
CA ASP A 203 3.76 -15.20 15.63
C ASP A 203 3.25 -15.56 14.22
N LEU A 204 3.89 -15.05 13.17
CA LEU A 204 3.46 -15.32 11.79
C LEU A 204 3.67 -16.79 11.40
N ARG A 205 4.75 -17.45 11.88
CA ARG A 205 4.95 -18.89 11.68
C ARG A 205 3.85 -19.69 12.36
N LYS A 206 3.56 -19.38 13.63
CA LYS A 206 2.48 -20.01 14.37
C LYS A 206 1.13 -19.83 13.66
N ALA A 207 0.85 -18.64 13.16
CA ALA A 207 -0.34 -18.37 12.36
C ALA A 207 -0.39 -19.23 11.09
N ALA A 208 0.72 -19.33 10.34
CA ALA A 208 0.79 -20.15 9.13
C ALA A 208 0.59 -21.65 9.41
N ASP A 209 1.03 -22.14 10.56
CA ASP A 209 0.87 -23.55 10.95
C ASP A 209 -0.57 -23.89 11.34
N LEU A 210 -1.33 -22.92 11.88
CA LEU A 210 -2.70 -23.11 12.36
C LEU A 210 -3.77 -22.78 11.32
N LEU A 211 -3.49 -21.89 10.36
CA LEU A 211 -4.49 -21.39 9.41
C LEU A 211 -4.64 -22.30 8.19
N PRO A 212 -5.85 -22.41 7.61
CA PRO A 212 -6.10 -23.18 6.41
C PRO A 212 -5.55 -22.48 5.18
N LEU A 213 -5.41 -23.22 4.09
CA LEU A 213 -5.12 -22.66 2.77
C LEU A 213 -6.31 -21.89 2.20
N ASP A 214 -7.52 -22.42 2.41
CA ASP A 214 -8.75 -21.84 1.92
C ASP A 214 -9.91 -22.15 2.88
N TRP A 215 -10.53 -21.09 3.40
CA TRP A 215 -11.70 -21.20 4.28
C TRP A 215 -12.93 -21.82 3.60
N ASP A 216 -13.06 -21.69 2.28
CA ASP A 216 -14.18 -22.26 1.54
C ASP A 216 -14.15 -23.80 1.52
N LEU A 217 -13.00 -24.40 1.81
CA LEU A 217 -12.77 -25.85 1.79
C LEU A 217 -12.91 -26.51 3.17
N ILE A 218 -13.16 -25.74 4.22
CA ILE A 218 -13.28 -26.26 5.60
C ILE A 218 -14.69 -26.03 6.18
N PRO A 219 -15.13 -26.85 7.15
CA PRO A 219 -16.46 -26.72 7.76
C PRO A 219 -16.76 -25.35 8.36
N ALA A 220 -15.79 -24.74 9.04
CA ALA A 220 -15.93 -23.42 9.68
C ALA A 220 -16.21 -22.29 8.68
N GLY A 221 -15.81 -22.43 7.42
CA GLY A 221 -16.06 -21.45 6.35
C GLY A 221 -17.35 -21.71 5.56
N ALA A 222 -18.08 -22.80 5.84
CA ALA A 222 -19.21 -23.22 5.02
C ALA A 222 -20.35 -22.19 4.98
N ALA A 223 -20.63 -21.53 6.11
CA ALA A 223 -21.69 -20.52 6.21
C ALA A 223 -21.41 -19.25 5.39
N THR A 224 -20.14 -18.97 5.08
CA THR A 224 -19.67 -17.80 4.33
C THR A 224 -18.99 -18.16 3.02
N ARG A 225 -19.22 -19.39 2.53
CA ARG A 225 -18.61 -19.91 1.30
C ARG A 225 -18.80 -18.97 0.12
N GLY A 226 -17.71 -18.73 -0.63
CA GLY A 226 -17.67 -17.77 -1.73
C GLY A 226 -17.41 -16.33 -1.30
N ASN A 227 -17.33 -16.04 0.01
CA ASN A 227 -17.03 -14.74 0.58
C ASN A 227 -15.81 -14.74 1.54
N ASN A 228 -15.03 -15.83 1.53
CA ASN A 228 -13.90 -16.02 2.44
C ASN A 228 -12.55 -15.55 1.88
N ASP A 229 -12.49 -14.94 0.69
CA ASP A 229 -11.23 -14.53 0.03
C ASP A 229 -10.36 -13.60 0.88
N ARG A 230 -10.98 -12.81 1.75
CA ARG A 230 -10.29 -11.84 2.61
C ARG A 230 -9.99 -12.39 4.01
N ARG A 231 -10.44 -13.59 4.34
CA ARG A 231 -10.08 -14.24 5.61
C ARG A 231 -8.61 -14.63 5.60
N ILE A 232 -7.95 -14.33 6.71
CA ILE A 232 -6.53 -14.65 6.87
C ILE A 232 -6.31 -16.15 6.69
N ASN A 233 -5.36 -16.50 5.84
CA ASN A 233 -5.02 -17.88 5.50
C ASN A 233 -3.50 -18.13 5.61
N LYS A 234 -3.10 -19.39 5.47
CA LYS A 234 -1.69 -19.80 5.55
C LYS A 234 -0.77 -19.00 4.61
N ILE A 235 -1.20 -18.74 3.37
CA ILE A 235 -0.36 -18.04 2.37
C ILE A 235 -0.16 -16.58 2.76
N MET A 236 -1.18 -15.92 3.32
CA MET A 236 -1.07 -14.56 3.84
C MET A 236 -0.04 -14.50 4.97
N ALA A 237 -0.09 -15.44 5.91
CA ALA A 237 0.85 -15.51 7.03
C ALA A 237 2.29 -15.78 6.55
N LEU A 238 2.49 -16.72 5.63
CA LEU A 238 3.81 -16.99 5.02
C LEU A 238 4.33 -15.80 4.23
N GLY A 239 3.48 -15.13 3.45
CA GLY A 239 3.88 -13.96 2.68
C GLY A 239 4.39 -12.82 3.57
N PHE A 240 3.72 -12.54 4.69
CA PHE A 240 4.21 -11.55 5.66
C PHE A 240 5.39 -12.03 6.49
N LEU A 241 5.51 -13.32 6.78
CA LEU A 241 6.70 -13.90 7.40
C LEU A 241 7.94 -13.72 6.51
N GLY A 242 7.83 -14.05 5.22
CA GLY A 242 8.90 -13.81 4.25
C GLY A 242 9.25 -12.32 4.13
N LYS A 243 8.23 -11.45 4.08
CA LYS A 243 8.41 -9.99 4.04
C LYS A 243 9.12 -9.47 5.29
N ASN A 244 8.75 -9.95 6.47
CA ASN A 244 9.40 -9.60 7.73
C ASN A 244 10.91 -9.98 7.74
N PHE A 245 11.25 -11.17 7.28
CA PHE A 245 12.66 -11.58 7.18
C PHE A 245 13.42 -10.80 6.12
N LEU A 246 12.82 -10.52 4.94
CA LEU A 246 13.48 -9.70 3.92
C LEU A 246 13.74 -8.27 4.43
N TRP A 247 12.80 -7.68 5.16
CA TRP A 247 13.01 -6.37 5.78
C TRP A 247 14.14 -6.43 6.81
N ALA A 248 14.13 -7.41 7.72
CA ALA A 248 15.23 -7.63 8.67
C ALA A 248 16.59 -7.80 7.98
N GLY A 249 16.60 -8.45 6.81
CA GLY A 249 17.79 -8.60 5.97
C GLY A 249 18.19 -7.36 5.17
N SER A 250 17.34 -6.33 5.08
CA SER A 250 17.61 -5.13 4.26
C SER A 250 18.60 -4.19 4.94
N PRO A 251 19.38 -3.40 4.17
CA PRO A 251 20.50 -2.58 4.70
C PRO A 251 20.14 -1.66 5.88
N LEU A 252 19.00 -0.96 5.83
CA LEU A 252 18.58 -0.05 6.91
C LEU A 252 18.33 -0.79 8.22
N MET A 253 17.60 -1.90 8.16
CA MET A 253 17.18 -2.68 9.32
C MET A 253 18.36 -3.46 9.92
N ASN A 254 19.25 -3.94 9.05
CA ASN A 254 20.48 -4.58 9.49
C ASN A 254 21.42 -3.58 10.18
N GLU A 255 21.55 -2.35 9.62
CA GLU A 255 22.35 -1.29 10.24
C GLU A 255 21.81 -0.87 11.60
N GLU A 256 20.49 -0.74 11.75
CA GLU A 256 19.86 -0.41 13.05
C GLU A 256 20.19 -1.46 14.12
N SER A 257 20.23 -2.74 13.74
CA SER A 257 20.42 -3.84 14.69
C SER A 257 21.89 -4.21 14.93
N THR A 258 22.76 -4.03 13.94
CA THR A 258 24.15 -4.53 13.95
C THR A 258 25.21 -3.48 13.69
N GLY A 259 24.82 -2.28 13.25
CA GLY A 259 25.73 -1.23 12.78
C GLY A 259 26.26 -1.45 11.36
N VAL A 260 25.85 -2.51 10.64
CA VAL A 260 26.35 -2.88 9.31
C VAL A 260 25.37 -2.46 8.22
N ASN A 261 25.72 -1.47 7.41
CA ASN A 261 24.93 -1.00 6.26
C ASN A 261 25.15 -1.90 5.04
N ALA A 262 24.61 -3.11 5.10
CA ALA A 262 24.62 -4.09 4.01
C ALA A 262 23.44 -5.06 4.19
N TYR A 263 23.13 -5.83 3.14
CA TYR A 263 22.20 -6.93 3.30
C TYR A 263 22.72 -7.98 4.28
N ASN A 264 21.83 -8.48 5.13
CA ASN A 264 22.12 -9.62 6.00
C ASN A 264 21.76 -10.91 5.27
N VAL A 265 22.80 -11.67 4.89
CA VAL A 265 22.67 -12.88 4.08
C VAL A 265 21.77 -13.93 4.74
N GLU A 266 21.88 -14.12 6.04
CA GLU A 266 21.10 -15.15 6.74
C GLU A 266 19.61 -14.80 6.81
N TYR A 267 19.26 -13.54 7.05
CA TYR A 267 17.86 -13.10 6.97
C TYR A 267 17.32 -13.17 5.54
N CYS A 268 18.12 -12.84 4.53
CA CYS A 268 17.73 -13.00 3.13
C CYS A 268 17.48 -14.47 2.77
N LYS A 269 18.29 -15.43 3.26
CA LYS A 269 18.04 -16.86 3.08
C LYS A 269 16.75 -17.31 3.78
N LYS A 270 16.53 -16.92 5.04
CA LYS A 270 15.27 -17.19 5.75
C LYS A 270 14.06 -16.68 4.95
N ALA A 271 14.16 -15.46 4.39
CA ALA A 271 13.10 -14.87 3.56
C ALA A 271 12.88 -15.69 2.28
N ALA A 272 13.95 -16.07 1.58
CA ALA A 272 13.87 -16.88 0.36
C ALA A 272 13.20 -18.23 0.62
N ASP A 273 13.54 -18.91 1.71
CA ASP A 273 12.96 -20.20 2.08
C ASP A 273 11.45 -20.10 2.35
N VAL A 274 11.02 -19.07 3.09
CA VAL A 274 9.61 -18.85 3.40
C VAL A 274 8.81 -18.44 2.16
N PHE A 275 9.34 -17.55 1.32
CA PHE A 275 8.68 -17.22 0.07
C PHE A 275 8.60 -18.42 -0.88
N ALA A 276 9.63 -19.28 -0.90
CA ALA A 276 9.61 -20.51 -1.67
C ALA A 276 8.49 -21.44 -1.22
N GLU A 277 8.30 -21.64 0.11
CA GLU A 277 7.18 -22.38 0.69
C GLU A 277 5.84 -21.82 0.21
N ALA A 278 5.64 -20.50 0.33
CA ALA A 278 4.40 -19.84 -0.06
C ALA A 278 4.12 -19.94 -1.56
N LEU A 279 5.13 -19.71 -2.40
CA LEU A 279 5.00 -19.73 -3.87
C LEU A 279 4.73 -21.15 -4.39
N GLN A 280 5.38 -22.18 -3.83
CA GLN A 280 5.08 -23.58 -4.16
C GLN A 280 3.62 -23.94 -3.85
N ILE A 281 3.09 -23.47 -2.72
CA ILE A 281 1.67 -23.68 -2.39
C ILE A 281 0.79 -22.95 -3.41
N CYS A 282 1.09 -21.71 -3.78
CA CYS A 282 0.33 -20.99 -4.81
C CYS A 282 0.33 -21.73 -6.14
N GLU A 283 1.49 -22.21 -6.59
CA GLU A 283 1.67 -22.93 -7.87
C GLU A 283 0.95 -24.28 -7.89
N SER A 284 1.02 -25.03 -6.77
CA SER A 284 0.41 -26.37 -6.71
C SER A 284 -1.12 -26.34 -6.53
N THR A 285 -1.65 -25.29 -5.90
CA THR A 285 -3.09 -25.19 -5.59
C THR A 285 -3.84 -24.27 -6.54
N ASN A 286 -3.15 -23.45 -7.32
CA ASN A 286 -3.74 -22.34 -8.09
C ASN A 286 -4.60 -21.37 -7.26
N ARG A 287 -4.39 -21.30 -5.94
CA ARG A 287 -5.18 -20.43 -5.05
C ARG A 287 -4.96 -18.95 -5.37
N TYR A 288 -3.71 -18.59 -5.69
CA TYR A 288 -3.33 -17.27 -6.19
C TYR A 288 -2.58 -17.41 -7.49
N ARG A 289 -2.90 -16.55 -8.46
CA ARG A 289 -2.26 -16.52 -9.79
C ARG A 289 -2.29 -15.13 -10.39
N LEU A 290 -1.31 -14.83 -11.27
CA LEU A 290 -1.24 -13.55 -11.93
C LEU A 290 -2.46 -13.32 -12.82
N VAL A 291 -3.10 -12.18 -12.67
CA VAL A 291 -4.19 -11.73 -13.53
C VAL A 291 -3.66 -11.45 -14.94
N PRO A 292 -4.31 -11.93 -16.02
CA PRO A 292 -3.92 -11.56 -17.38
C PRO A 292 -3.86 -10.04 -17.58
N PHE A 293 -2.93 -9.58 -18.41
CA PHE A 293 -2.72 -8.14 -18.61
C PHE A 293 -3.95 -7.42 -19.17
N SER A 294 -4.80 -8.11 -19.93
CA SER A 294 -6.10 -7.57 -20.38
C SER A 294 -7.04 -7.16 -19.23
N ASN A 295 -6.85 -7.76 -18.04
CA ASN A 295 -7.63 -7.49 -16.83
C ASN A 295 -6.78 -6.83 -15.72
N TYR A 296 -5.60 -6.32 -16.07
CA TYR A 296 -4.64 -5.76 -15.09
C TYR A 296 -5.25 -4.64 -14.24
N THR A 297 -6.11 -3.81 -14.82
CA THR A 297 -6.87 -2.77 -14.09
C THR A 297 -7.66 -3.36 -12.92
N GLU A 298 -8.21 -4.57 -13.07
CA GLU A 298 -9.11 -5.18 -12.11
C GLU A 298 -8.38 -5.73 -10.86
N ILE A 299 -7.05 -5.68 -10.82
CA ILE A 299 -6.28 -5.98 -9.59
C ILE A 299 -6.65 -5.00 -8.48
N SER A 300 -6.90 -3.73 -8.82
CA SER A 300 -7.14 -2.67 -7.83
C SER A 300 -8.42 -1.87 -8.07
N LEU A 301 -9.04 -1.98 -9.24
CA LEU A 301 -10.19 -1.16 -9.62
C LEU A 301 -11.30 -2.00 -10.23
N THR A 302 -12.53 -1.81 -9.76
CA THR A 302 -13.73 -2.30 -10.43
C THR A 302 -14.70 -1.15 -10.71
N TYR A 303 -15.40 -1.23 -11.86
CA TYR A 303 -16.37 -0.21 -12.29
C TYR A 303 -17.79 -0.48 -11.79
N ALA A 304 -18.02 -1.59 -11.10
CA ALA A 304 -19.33 -1.96 -10.61
C ALA A 304 -19.39 -1.88 -9.07
N LYS A 305 -20.39 -1.18 -8.54
CA LYS A 305 -20.59 -1.04 -7.09
C LYS A 305 -20.78 -2.40 -6.39
N ASN A 306 -21.46 -3.33 -7.06
CA ASN A 306 -21.69 -4.71 -6.60
C ASN A 306 -20.87 -5.71 -7.43
N GLY A 307 -19.77 -5.24 -8.02
CA GLY A 307 -18.89 -6.05 -8.85
C GLY A 307 -18.01 -6.98 -8.04
N LEU A 308 -17.13 -7.64 -8.76
CA LEU A 308 -16.12 -8.51 -8.20
C LEU A 308 -15.22 -7.74 -7.23
N ILE A 309 -14.71 -8.45 -6.25
CA ILE A 309 -13.67 -7.92 -5.38
C ILE A 309 -12.45 -7.58 -6.27
N PRO A 310 -11.90 -6.34 -6.21
CA PRO A 310 -10.66 -6.04 -6.92
C PRO A 310 -9.56 -7.06 -6.61
N GLY A 311 -8.80 -7.43 -7.62
CA GLY A 311 -7.79 -8.48 -7.50
C GLY A 311 -8.32 -9.91 -7.71
N ALA A 312 -9.62 -10.07 -7.99
CA ALA A 312 -10.25 -11.36 -8.25
C ALA A 312 -11.17 -11.32 -9.50
N PRO A 313 -10.68 -10.89 -10.68
CA PRO A 313 -11.49 -10.88 -11.89
C PRO A 313 -11.84 -12.29 -12.38
N VAL A 314 -12.94 -12.40 -13.11
CA VAL A 314 -13.32 -13.62 -13.84
C VAL A 314 -12.92 -13.46 -15.30
N VAL A 315 -12.06 -14.37 -15.79
CA VAL A 315 -11.57 -14.38 -17.17
C VAL A 315 -11.91 -15.72 -17.78
N ASN A 316 -12.68 -15.72 -18.88
CA ASN A 316 -13.15 -16.94 -19.56
C ASN A 316 -13.86 -17.94 -18.62
N GLY A 317 -14.61 -17.43 -17.64
CA GLY A 317 -15.32 -18.27 -16.65
C GLY A 317 -14.46 -18.74 -15.48
N GLU A 318 -13.18 -18.47 -15.46
CA GLU A 318 -12.29 -18.80 -14.36
C GLU A 318 -11.98 -17.57 -13.51
N ARG A 319 -12.02 -17.74 -12.19
CA ARG A 319 -11.68 -16.69 -11.25
C ARG A 319 -10.16 -16.64 -11.04
N TYR A 320 -9.59 -15.45 -11.24
CA TYR A 320 -8.19 -15.15 -10.92
C TYR A 320 -8.13 -14.36 -9.63
N VAL A 321 -7.22 -14.71 -8.73
CA VAL A 321 -6.97 -13.97 -7.50
C VAL A 321 -5.48 -13.68 -7.44
N GLU A 322 -5.10 -12.41 -7.56
CA GLU A 322 -3.71 -11.97 -7.44
C GLU A 322 -3.45 -11.24 -6.12
N ALA A 323 -4.43 -10.49 -5.63
CA ALA A 323 -4.35 -9.82 -4.35
C ALA A 323 -4.44 -10.85 -3.21
N ILE A 324 -3.38 -10.96 -2.41
CA ILE A 324 -3.28 -11.91 -1.30
C ILE A 324 -3.87 -11.30 -0.04
N PHE A 325 -3.45 -10.09 0.33
CA PHE A 325 -4.00 -9.37 1.48
C PHE A 325 -4.30 -7.91 1.11
N GLN A 326 -5.54 -7.51 1.29
CA GLN A 326 -6.06 -6.20 0.90
C GLN A 326 -6.67 -5.45 2.08
N GLU A 327 -6.74 -4.13 1.93
CA GLU A 327 -7.59 -3.30 2.79
C GLU A 327 -9.08 -3.69 2.68
N ASN A 328 -9.88 -3.29 3.67
CA ASN A 328 -11.31 -3.57 3.68
C ASN A 328 -12.05 -2.65 2.68
N ALA A 329 -12.82 -3.23 1.74
CA ALA A 329 -13.47 -2.51 0.65
C ALA A 329 -14.82 -1.86 0.98
N LEU A 330 -15.36 -2.01 2.18
CA LEU A 330 -16.79 -1.74 2.46
C LEU A 330 -17.24 -0.28 2.26
N ASP A 331 -16.35 0.71 2.34
CA ASP A 331 -16.70 2.14 2.22
C ASP A 331 -16.07 2.84 0.99
N GLN A 332 -15.46 2.10 0.08
CA GLN A 332 -14.52 2.63 -0.91
C GLN A 332 -15.18 3.37 -2.09
N PHE A 333 -16.44 3.10 -2.42
CA PHE A 333 -17.02 3.69 -3.63
C PHE A 333 -17.27 5.20 -3.55
N ARG A 334 -17.29 5.79 -2.36
CA ARG A 334 -17.34 7.26 -2.21
C ARG A 334 -16.04 7.92 -2.65
N PHE A 335 -15.02 7.13 -2.83
CA PHE A 335 -13.64 7.53 -2.92
C PHE A 335 -13.20 7.81 -4.36
N ALA A 336 -13.61 6.98 -5.28
CA ALA A 336 -13.24 7.08 -6.68
C ALA A 336 -13.62 8.43 -7.33
N GLY A 337 -14.70 9.07 -6.87
CA GLY A 337 -15.11 10.39 -7.36
C GLY A 337 -14.11 11.51 -7.04
N ASN A 338 -13.52 11.49 -5.85
CA ASN A 338 -12.57 12.53 -5.42
C ASN A 338 -11.16 12.29 -6.00
N GLN A 339 -10.70 11.03 -6.08
CA GLN A 339 -9.41 10.72 -6.69
C GLN A 339 -9.29 11.28 -8.10
N ILE A 340 -10.35 11.17 -8.89
CA ILE A 340 -10.35 11.64 -10.26
C ILE A 340 -10.20 13.16 -10.33
N ASN A 341 -10.79 13.89 -9.38
CA ASN A 341 -10.61 15.32 -9.26
C ASN A 341 -9.14 15.69 -9.05
N ASP A 342 -8.42 14.89 -8.28
CA ASP A 342 -7.02 15.17 -7.92
C ASP A 342 -6.03 14.77 -9.01
N TYR A 343 -6.37 13.80 -9.85
CA TYR A 343 -5.48 13.27 -10.89
C TYR A 343 -5.76 13.82 -12.30
N ARG A 344 -6.65 14.82 -12.46
CA ARG A 344 -6.97 15.44 -13.74
C ARG A 344 -6.95 16.96 -13.64
N PRO A 345 -6.46 17.69 -14.66
CA PRO A 345 -6.57 19.13 -14.74
C PRO A 345 -8.02 19.59 -14.70
N GLN A 346 -8.26 20.82 -14.29
CA GLN A 346 -9.60 21.41 -14.18
C GLN A 346 -10.38 21.33 -15.49
N THR A 347 -9.72 21.43 -16.63
CA THR A 347 -10.31 21.26 -17.96
C THR A 347 -11.10 19.97 -18.12
N ILE A 348 -10.61 18.88 -17.56
CA ILE A 348 -11.26 17.57 -17.64
C ILE A 348 -12.21 17.40 -16.45
N LYS A 349 -11.74 17.62 -15.23
CA LYS A 349 -12.51 17.33 -14.02
C LYS A 349 -11.98 18.09 -12.81
N GLY A 350 -12.94 18.68 -12.08
CA GLY A 350 -12.77 19.09 -10.70
C GLY A 350 -11.87 20.30 -10.47
N THR A 351 -11.93 20.72 -9.23
CA THR A 351 -11.11 21.77 -8.63
C THR A 351 -10.40 21.16 -7.42
N GLY A 352 -9.27 21.68 -7.01
CA GLY A 352 -8.62 21.28 -5.78
C GLY A 352 -7.16 20.93 -5.96
N LEU A 353 -6.67 20.13 -5.04
CA LEU A 353 -5.29 19.66 -5.00
C LEU A 353 -5.02 18.72 -6.17
N LYS A 354 -3.84 18.80 -6.75
CA LYS A 354 -3.46 18.00 -7.91
C LYS A 354 -2.27 17.10 -7.61
N VAL A 355 -2.34 15.88 -8.16
CA VAL A 355 -1.33 14.85 -8.00
C VAL A 355 -0.97 14.32 -9.39
N TYR A 356 0.28 14.41 -9.78
CA TYR A 356 0.77 13.96 -11.09
C TYR A 356 2.01 13.09 -10.97
N PRO A 357 2.14 12.05 -11.80
CA PRO A 357 3.34 11.22 -11.83
C PRO A 357 4.55 12.02 -12.28
N THR A 358 5.69 11.79 -11.66
CA THR A 358 6.95 12.50 -11.95
C THR A 358 7.67 11.90 -13.17
N ALA A 359 8.44 12.70 -13.87
CA ALA A 359 9.15 12.24 -15.06
C ALA A 359 10.27 11.25 -14.71
N ASN A 360 11.03 11.49 -13.64
CA ASN A 360 12.09 10.59 -13.19
C ASN A 360 11.55 9.22 -12.79
N TYR A 361 10.35 9.13 -12.20
CA TYR A 361 9.75 7.83 -11.91
C TYR A 361 9.27 7.12 -13.18
N ILE A 362 8.62 7.83 -14.08
CA ILE A 362 8.14 7.26 -15.36
C ILE A 362 9.29 6.68 -16.20
N SER A 363 10.50 7.17 -16.04
CA SER A 363 11.68 6.64 -16.74
C SER A 363 12.05 5.20 -16.35
N TYR A 364 11.55 4.67 -15.22
CA TYR A 364 11.70 3.25 -14.89
C TYR A 364 10.93 2.33 -15.85
N TYR A 365 9.81 2.78 -16.43
CA TYR A 365 9.15 2.04 -17.49
C TYR A 365 10.05 2.02 -18.72
N GLY A 366 10.72 0.91 -18.94
CA GLY A 366 11.63 0.74 -20.06
C GLY A 366 10.92 0.54 -21.39
N MET A 367 11.55 -0.21 -22.25
CA MET A 367 11.06 -0.58 -23.57
C MET A 367 10.37 -1.94 -23.55
N LYS A 368 9.52 -2.21 -24.54
CA LYS A 368 8.85 -3.50 -24.72
C LYS A 368 9.82 -4.68 -24.80
N ASN A 369 11.04 -4.47 -25.29
CA ASN A 369 12.09 -5.50 -25.32
C ASN A 369 12.70 -5.83 -23.94
N GLY A 370 12.17 -5.24 -22.87
CA GLY A 370 12.60 -5.47 -21.49
C GLY A 370 13.77 -4.58 -21.03
N ARG A 371 14.36 -3.79 -21.92
CA ARG A 371 15.52 -2.94 -21.63
C ARG A 371 15.14 -1.59 -21.02
N PRO A 372 15.97 -1.05 -20.11
CA PRO A 372 15.74 0.26 -19.53
C PRO A 372 15.97 1.39 -20.54
N ILE A 373 15.35 2.53 -20.27
CA ILE A 373 15.76 3.83 -20.77
C ILE A 373 16.54 4.54 -19.64
N PRO A 374 17.22 5.67 -19.90
CA PRO A 374 17.87 6.43 -18.82
C PRO A 374 16.90 6.74 -17.69
N ASN A 375 17.24 6.33 -16.49
CA ASN A 375 16.42 6.47 -15.28
C ASN A 375 17.32 6.68 -14.03
N PRO A 376 16.78 7.01 -12.85
CA PRO A 376 17.60 7.28 -11.67
C PRO A 376 18.56 6.16 -11.27
N SER A 377 18.16 4.90 -11.39
CA SER A 377 19.02 3.75 -11.08
C SER A 377 20.06 3.46 -12.16
N GLN A 378 19.73 3.76 -13.43
CA GLN A 378 20.53 3.44 -14.61
C GLN A 378 20.56 4.66 -15.56
N PRO A 379 21.36 5.71 -15.25
CA PRO A 379 21.33 6.97 -15.98
C PRO A 379 21.91 6.90 -17.41
N GLN A 380 22.65 5.83 -17.72
CA GLN A 380 23.21 5.63 -19.04
C GLN A 380 22.19 5.00 -19.99
N LEU A 381 22.12 5.53 -21.22
CA LEU A 381 21.31 4.94 -22.27
C LEU A 381 21.86 3.54 -22.62
N ASP A 382 21.01 2.52 -22.53
CA ASP A 382 21.28 1.22 -23.14
C ASP A 382 21.12 1.34 -24.66
N PRO A 383 22.22 1.18 -25.46
CA PRO A 383 22.15 1.33 -26.91
C PRO A 383 21.22 0.32 -27.59
N GLN A 384 20.96 -0.82 -26.94
CA GLN A 384 20.08 -1.87 -27.46
C GLN A 384 18.63 -1.67 -27.03
N SER A 385 18.34 -0.67 -26.18
CA SER A 385 16.97 -0.36 -25.79
C SER A 385 16.10 0.06 -26.97
N GLY A 386 16.71 0.77 -27.94
CA GLY A 386 16.00 1.35 -29.08
C GLY A 386 15.20 2.62 -28.71
N TRP A 387 15.38 3.17 -27.52
CA TRP A 387 14.70 4.39 -27.12
C TRP A 387 15.24 5.62 -27.88
N ASP A 388 14.32 6.44 -28.36
CA ASP A 388 14.62 7.67 -29.09
C ASP A 388 13.90 8.87 -28.43
N PRO A 389 14.61 9.90 -27.96
CA PRO A 389 14.00 11.08 -27.35
C PRO A 389 13.13 11.91 -28.30
N GLN A 390 13.24 11.72 -29.64
CA GLN A 390 12.30 12.31 -30.59
C GLN A 390 10.97 11.56 -30.67
N TYR A 391 10.92 10.32 -30.20
CA TYR A 391 9.73 9.47 -30.15
C TYR A 391 9.64 8.79 -28.76
N PRO A 392 9.54 9.57 -27.67
CA PRO A 392 9.79 9.08 -26.32
C PRO A 392 8.78 8.05 -25.83
N TRP A 393 7.64 7.91 -26.50
CA TRP A 393 6.55 7.01 -26.13
C TRP A 393 6.43 5.78 -27.04
N ARG A 394 7.29 5.65 -28.06
CA ARG A 394 7.27 4.50 -28.99
C ARG A 394 7.84 3.26 -28.30
N ASP A 395 7.21 2.10 -28.53
CA ASP A 395 7.67 0.78 -28.11
C ASP A 395 8.05 0.65 -26.63
N ARG A 396 7.36 1.40 -25.76
CA ARG A 396 7.54 1.34 -24.32
C ARG A 396 6.96 0.03 -23.75
N ASP A 397 7.39 -0.32 -22.54
CA ASP A 397 6.76 -1.38 -21.71
C ASP A 397 5.23 -1.21 -21.74
N PRO A 398 4.44 -2.26 -22.01
CA PRO A 398 2.98 -2.14 -22.06
C PRO A 398 2.33 -1.56 -20.82
N ARG A 399 2.95 -1.75 -19.63
CA ARG A 399 2.48 -1.18 -18.36
C ARG A 399 2.56 0.35 -18.36
N PHE A 400 3.52 0.96 -19.11
CA PHE A 400 3.54 2.41 -19.32
C PHE A 400 2.23 2.91 -19.94
N TYR A 401 1.75 2.27 -20.98
CA TYR A 401 0.50 2.68 -21.63
C TYR A 401 -0.76 2.43 -20.82
N HIS A 402 -0.69 1.50 -19.85
CA HIS A 402 -1.77 1.24 -18.91
C HIS A 402 -1.79 2.28 -17.78
N ASP A 403 -0.63 2.55 -17.20
CA ASP A 403 -0.51 3.31 -15.94
C ASP A 403 -0.44 4.82 -16.18
N ILE A 404 0.14 5.25 -17.31
CA ILE A 404 0.51 6.63 -17.59
C ILE A 404 -0.27 7.16 -18.79
N MET A 405 -0.77 8.36 -18.64
CA MET A 405 -1.31 9.15 -19.74
C MET A 405 -0.26 10.16 -20.19
N PHE A 406 0.12 10.07 -21.46
CA PHE A 406 1.10 10.92 -22.12
C PHE A 406 0.44 11.79 -23.19
N ASP A 407 1.22 12.66 -23.81
CA ASP A 407 0.72 13.64 -24.76
C ASP A 407 0.00 13.00 -25.97
N GLY A 408 -1.16 13.54 -26.32
CA GLY A 408 -1.99 13.08 -27.44
C GLY A 408 -2.95 11.93 -27.11
N GLU A 409 -2.80 11.25 -25.97
CA GLU A 409 -3.72 10.18 -25.58
C GLU A 409 -5.13 10.70 -25.29
N LYS A 410 -6.14 9.86 -25.58
CA LYS A 410 -7.53 10.20 -25.25
C LYS A 410 -7.74 10.08 -23.73
N ALA A 411 -7.92 11.23 -23.08
CA ALA A 411 -8.05 11.37 -21.64
C ALA A 411 -9.48 11.11 -21.14
N VAL A 412 -10.49 11.35 -22.02
CA VAL A 412 -11.90 11.15 -21.72
C VAL A 412 -12.54 10.34 -22.85
N ASN A 413 -13.18 9.23 -22.48
CA ASN A 413 -13.88 8.36 -23.43
C ASN A 413 -15.39 8.65 -23.40
N ASN A 414 -16.04 8.56 -24.60
CA ASN A 414 -17.50 8.61 -24.74
C ASN A 414 -18.17 9.86 -24.11
N ALA A 415 -17.48 10.99 -24.10
CA ALA A 415 -18.08 12.24 -23.63
C ALA A 415 -19.21 12.68 -24.57
N ALA A 416 -20.42 12.91 -24.01
CA ALA A 416 -21.61 13.20 -24.78
C ALA A 416 -21.76 14.68 -25.15
N ASN A 417 -21.31 15.59 -24.27
CA ASN A 417 -21.62 17.02 -24.38
C ASN A 417 -20.36 17.89 -24.45
N VAL A 418 -19.40 17.51 -25.29
CA VAL A 418 -18.13 18.24 -25.40
C VAL A 418 -18.23 19.57 -26.19
N GLY A 419 -19.18 19.68 -27.11
CA GLY A 419 -19.34 20.87 -27.95
C GLY A 419 -18.03 21.30 -28.61
N ASN A 420 -17.70 22.60 -28.53
CA ASN A 420 -16.44 23.13 -29.07
C ASN A 420 -15.17 22.71 -28.28
N ASN A 421 -15.32 21.85 -27.25
CA ASN A 421 -14.23 21.38 -26.41
C ASN A 421 -13.74 19.97 -26.78
N GLU A 422 -14.08 19.46 -27.97
CA GLU A 422 -13.68 18.11 -28.38
C GLU A 422 -12.18 17.88 -28.25
N PHE A 423 -11.34 18.86 -28.60
CA PHE A 423 -9.89 18.79 -28.45
C PHE A 423 -9.43 18.59 -26.98
N ARG A 424 -10.25 18.98 -26.01
CA ARG A 424 -9.93 18.83 -24.57
C ARG A 424 -10.07 17.40 -24.06
N GLN A 425 -10.66 16.51 -24.87
CA GLN A 425 -10.68 15.08 -24.57
C GLN A 425 -9.31 14.42 -24.70
N TYR A 426 -8.37 15.09 -25.39
CA TYR A 426 -7.03 14.57 -25.62
C TYR A 426 -6.02 15.28 -24.72
N ALA A 427 -5.06 14.51 -24.19
CA ALA A 427 -3.98 15.05 -23.37
C ALA A 427 -3.11 16.01 -24.19
N SER A 428 -3.02 17.27 -23.76
CA SER A 428 -2.17 18.29 -24.39
C SER A 428 -1.09 18.73 -23.38
N LEU A 429 -0.01 17.94 -23.30
CA LEU A 429 1.01 17.99 -22.26
C LEU A 429 2.35 18.57 -22.75
N PHE A 430 2.44 18.96 -24.01
CA PHE A 430 3.60 19.65 -24.59
C PHE A 430 3.75 21.08 -24.07
N THR A 431 4.91 21.71 -24.28
CA THR A 431 5.16 23.10 -23.89
C THR A 431 4.12 24.03 -24.53
N GLY A 432 3.36 24.76 -23.72
CA GLY A 432 2.24 25.57 -24.15
C GLY A 432 0.93 24.80 -24.39
N GLY A 433 0.91 23.50 -24.22
CA GLY A 433 -0.29 22.69 -24.30
C GLY A 433 -1.33 23.11 -23.25
N HIS A 434 -2.62 23.00 -23.59
CA HIS A 434 -3.71 23.50 -22.75
C HIS A 434 -3.69 22.90 -21.33
N MET A 435 -3.53 21.59 -21.22
CA MET A 435 -3.49 20.90 -19.91
C MET A 435 -2.17 21.11 -19.16
N ARG A 436 -1.14 21.61 -19.84
CA ARG A 436 0.17 21.89 -19.26
C ARG A 436 0.26 23.28 -18.63
N THR A 437 -0.41 24.26 -19.20
CA THR A 437 -0.23 25.68 -18.84
C THR A 437 -1.52 26.44 -18.62
N ALA A 438 -2.56 26.20 -19.43
CA ALA A 438 -3.77 27.02 -19.41
C ALA A 438 -4.67 26.81 -18.18
N ASP A 439 -4.56 25.66 -17.52
CA ASP A 439 -5.31 25.36 -16.30
C ASP A 439 -4.68 25.96 -15.01
N GLY A 440 -3.65 26.80 -15.14
CA GLY A 440 -3.02 27.49 -14.00
C GLY A 440 -2.51 26.51 -12.94
N VAL A 441 -2.91 26.71 -11.69
CA VAL A 441 -2.49 25.87 -10.55
C VAL A 441 -2.93 24.42 -10.64
N THR A 442 -3.84 24.08 -11.54
CA THR A 442 -4.32 22.71 -11.76
C THR A 442 -3.64 22.03 -12.95
N ALA A 443 -2.72 22.71 -13.62
CA ALA A 443 -2.01 22.20 -14.78
C ALA A 443 -1.16 20.96 -14.45
N ALA A 444 -1.02 20.05 -15.43
CA ALA A 444 -0.21 18.85 -15.30
C ALA A 444 1.30 19.17 -15.41
N PHE A 445 1.85 19.81 -14.39
CA PHE A 445 3.22 20.37 -14.38
C PHE A 445 4.32 19.37 -14.68
N THR A 446 4.11 18.08 -14.37
CA THR A 446 5.11 17.04 -14.64
C THR A 446 5.23 16.66 -16.11
N GLY A 447 4.21 17.01 -16.93
CA GLY A 447 4.12 16.60 -18.33
C GLY A 447 3.50 15.23 -18.55
N TYR A 448 3.00 14.63 -17.48
CA TYR A 448 2.28 13.35 -17.47
C TYR A 448 1.04 13.42 -16.58
N MET A 449 0.11 12.49 -16.77
CA MET A 449 -1.01 12.24 -15.86
C MET A 449 -1.11 10.76 -15.53
N LEU A 450 -1.69 10.42 -14.38
CA LEU A 450 -1.92 9.03 -14.00
C LEU A 450 -3.11 8.45 -14.79
N SER A 451 -2.97 7.24 -15.32
CA SER A 451 -4.05 6.49 -15.97
C SER A 451 -4.51 5.31 -15.08
N LYS A 452 -3.59 4.71 -14.34
CA LYS A 452 -3.88 3.67 -13.34
C LYS A 452 -4.93 4.18 -12.34
N TYR A 453 -5.91 3.37 -11.99
CA TYR A 453 -7.04 3.68 -11.08
C TYR A 453 -8.04 4.72 -11.59
N ILE A 454 -7.89 5.23 -12.79
CA ILE A 454 -8.70 6.33 -13.29
C ILE A 454 -9.72 5.84 -14.33
N ASN A 455 -10.99 6.11 -14.08
CA ASN A 455 -12.03 5.88 -15.06
C ASN A 455 -12.05 7.00 -16.10
N LYS A 456 -11.67 6.70 -17.33
CA LYS A 456 -11.64 7.65 -18.45
C LYS A 456 -13.03 8.13 -18.91
N LEU A 457 -14.14 7.67 -18.31
CA LEU A 457 -15.46 8.23 -18.53
C LEU A 457 -15.71 9.53 -17.75
N ASN A 458 -14.91 9.82 -16.73
CA ASN A 458 -15.09 11.00 -15.87
C ASN A 458 -14.71 12.29 -16.58
N ASN A 459 -15.63 13.25 -16.59
CA ASN A 459 -15.42 14.56 -17.20
C ASN A 459 -16.38 15.62 -16.63
N ASN A 460 -16.16 16.90 -16.98
CA ASN A 460 -16.98 18.05 -16.58
C ASN A 460 -18.16 18.32 -17.53
N TRP A 461 -18.32 17.58 -18.63
CA TRP A 461 -19.22 17.97 -19.72
C TRP A 461 -20.55 17.26 -19.68
N ASP A 462 -20.63 16.06 -19.16
CA ASP A 462 -21.84 15.22 -19.12
C ASP A 462 -22.24 14.76 -17.70
N GLY A 463 -21.62 15.30 -16.69
CA GLY A 463 -21.95 15.02 -15.29
C GLY A 463 -21.53 13.64 -14.78
N PHE A 464 -20.80 12.85 -15.56
CA PHE A 464 -20.29 11.57 -15.09
C PHE A 464 -19.24 11.77 -13.99
N THR A 465 -19.54 11.32 -12.79
CA THR A 465 -18.71 11.56 -11.59
C THR A 465 -17.90 10.34 -11.13
N GLY A 466 -18.09 9.17 -11.76
CA GLY A 466 -17.39 7.94 -11.38
C GLY A 466 -17.81 7.32 -10.04
N ASN A 467 -18.99 7.65 -9.54
CA ASN A 467 -19.48 7.22 -8.23
C ASN A 467 -19.63 5.70 -8.04
N ASN A 468 -19.45 4.92 -9.10
CA ASN A 468 -19.59 3.46 -9.08
C ASN A 468 -18.26 2.72 -9.08
N ASN A 469 -17.14 3.43 -9.02
CA ASN A 469 -15.82 2.79 -8.99
C ASN A 469 -15.46 2.38 -7.58
N VAL A 470 -14.87 1.20 -7.44
CA VAL A 470 -14.27 0.72 -6.19
C VAL A 470 -12.77 0.54 -6.42
N VAL A 471 -11.95 1.26 -5.65
CA VAL A 471 -10.49 1.11 -5.63
C VAL A 471 -10.10 0.49 -4.31
N VAL A 472 -9.26 -0.55 -4.36
CA VAL A 472 -8.74 -1.27 -3.18
C VAL A 472 -7.25 -1.52 -3.37
N PHE A 473 -6.45 -1.20 -2.36
CA PHE A 473 -5.01 -1.46 -2.39
C PHE A 473 -4.66 -2.74 -1.66
N SER A 474 -3.63 -3.41 -2.17
CA SER A 474 -3.10 -4.63 -1.59
C SER A 474 -1.87 -4.33 -0.74
N PHE A 475 -1.85 -4.82 0.50
CA PHE A 475 -0.64 -4.88 1.32
C PHE A 475 0.32 -5.97 0.85
N LEU A 476 -0.24 -6.96 0.15
CA LEU A 476 0.51 -8.07 -0.43
C LEU A 476 -0.26 -8.62 -1.65
N ARG A 477 0.42 -8.77 -2.78
CA ARG A 477 -0.07 -9.48 -3.96
C ARG A 477 0.98 -10.42 -4.55
N LEU A 478 0.54 -11.35 -5.39
CA LEU A 478 1.41 -12.44 -5.86
C LEU A 478 2.65 -11.93 -6.61
N ALA A 479 2.51 -10.92 -7.47
CA ALA A 479 3.66 -10.34 -8.17
C ALA A 479 4.67 -9.71 -7.19
N ASP A 480 4.21 -9.00 -6.13
CA ASP A 480 5.11 -8.49 -5.07
C ASP A 480 5.85 -9.65 -4.38
N MET A 481 5.15 -10.77 -4.11
CA MET A 481 5.77 -11.92 -3.46
C MET A 481 6.86 -12.57 -4.34
N TYR A 482 6.67 -12.68 -5.66
CA TYR A 482 7.72 -13.14 -6.58
C TYR A 482 8.92 -12.19 -6.61
N LEU A 483 8.69 -10.88 -6.65
CA LEU A 483 9.77 -9.89 -6.68
C LEU A 483 10.52 -9.82 -5.34
N MET A 484 9.83 -10.00 -4.21
CA MET A 484 10.48 -10.13 -2.89
C MET A 484 11.27 -11.43 -2.76
N TYR A 485 10.78 -12.54 -3.30
CA TYR A 485 11.54 -13.78 -3.41
C TYR A 485 12.82 -13.58 -4.24
N ALA A 486 12.71 -12.91 -5.40
CA ALA A 486 13.86 -12.63 -6.26
C ALA A 486 14.94 -11.83 -5.53
N GLU A 487 14.55 -10.79 -4.77
CA GLU A 487 15.47 -10.02 -3.95
C GLU A 487 16.12 -10.90 -2.85
N ALA A 488 15.30 -11.61 -2.08
CA ALA A 488 15.76 -12.47 -1.00
C ALA A 488 16.74 -13.56 -1.49
N ALA A 489 16.40 -14.23 -2.59
CA ALA A 489 17.22 -15.28 -3.17
C ALA A 489 18.52 -14.72 -3.78
N SER A 490 18.44 -13.60 -4.49
CA SER A 490 19.61 -12.94 -5.05
C SER A 490 20.60 -12.48 -3.98
N GLU A 491 20.12 -11.80 -2.92
CA GLU A 491 20.97 -11.29 -1.85
C GLU A 491 21.45 -12.41 -0.90
N GLY A 492 20.61 -13.40 -0.63
CA GLY A 492 20.94 -14.53 0.24
C GLY A 492 21.98 -15.48 -0.36
N TYR A 493 22.00 -15.62 -1.69
CA TYR A 493 22.92 -16.51 -2.39
C TYR A 493 23.94 -15.77 -3.26
N ASN A 494 23.99 -14.45 -3.15
CA ASN A 494 24.94 -13.56 -3.85
C ASN A 494 25.04 -13.83 -5.37
N SER A 495 23.88 -14.04 -6.02
CA SER A 495 23.83 -14.37 -7.45
C SER A 495 22.45 -14.08 -8.04
N PRO A 496 22.36 -13.56 -9.27
CA PRO A 496 21.10 -13.53 -10.03
C PRO A 496 20.45 -14.93 -10.21
N GLN A 497 21.26 -15.98 -10.16
CA GLN A 497 20.83 -17.39 -10.22
C GLN A 497 20.59 -18.00 -8.82
N GLY A 498 20.68 -17.18 -7.77
CA GLY A 498 20.41 -17.62 -6.40
C GLY A 498 18.98 -18.15 -6.27
N LYS A 499 18.81 -19.20 -5.46
CA LYS A 499 17.49 -19.78 -5.17
C LYS A 499 17.47 -20.48 -3.82
N ALA A 500 16.29 -20.54 -3.21
CA ALA A 500 16.06 -21.39 -2.05
C ALA A 500 16.29 -22.87 -2.41
N PRO A 501 16.90 -23.67 -1.53
CA PRO A 501 17.20 -25.09 -1.82
C PRO A 501 15.96 -25.92 -2.18
N SER A 502 14.82 -25.58 -1.59
CA SER A 502 13.54 -26.28 -1.80
C SER A 502 12.79 -25.85 -3.06
N TYR A 503 13.24 -24.81 -3.78
CA TYR A 503 12.48 -24.22 -4.88
C TYR A 503 13.20 -24.29 -6.21
N THR A 504 12.46 -24.42 -7.29
CA THR A 504 13.02 -24.59 -8.63
C THR A 504 13.43 -23.28 -9.28
N LYS A 505 12.67 -22.19 -9.05
CA LYS A 505 12.93 -20.89 -9.67
C LYS A 505 14.11 -20.17 -9.02
N THR A 506 14.99 -19.65 -9.84
CA THR A 506 16.05 -18.72 -9.44
C THR A 506 15.49 -17.30 -9.24
N ALA A 507 16.31 -16.39 -8.72
CA ALA A 507 15.92 -14.99 -8.58
C ALA A 507 15.52 -14.36 -9.93
N VAL A 508 16.29 -14.61 -11.00
CA VAL A 508 15.94 -14.08 -12.32
C VAL A 508 14.70 -14.77 -12.91
N ASP A 509 14.48 -16.05 -12.64
CA ASP A 509 13.26 -16.74 -13.09
C ASP A 509 12.02 -16.14 -12.45
N ALA A 510 12.10 -15.71 -11.20
CA ALA A 510 10.99 -15.06 -10.52
C ALA A 510 10.66 -13.68 -11.10
N VAL A 511 11.66 -12.89 -11.48
CA VAL A 511 11.46 -11.63 -12.21
C VAL A 511 10.81 -11.90 -13.58
N ASN A 512 11.36 -12.87 -14.33
CA ASN A 512 10.84 -13.20 -15.65
C ASN A 512 9.42 -13.78 -15.57
N PHE A 513 9.07 -14.50 -14.51
CA PHE A 513 7.71 -15.00 -14.30
C PHE A 513 6.69 -13.85 -14.20
N VAL A 514 7.05 -12.73 -13.57
CA VAL A 514 6.18 -11.52 -13.54
C VAL A 514 6.09 -10.90 -14.94
N ARG A 515 7.19 -10.85 -15.70
CA ARG A 515 7.22 -10.37 -17.10
C ARG A 515 6.45 -11.27 -18.06
N ASP A 516 6.38 -12.56 -17.76
CA ASP A 516 5.61 -13.58 -18.52
C ASP A 516 4.11 -13.53 -18.19
N ARG A 517 3.64 -12.52 -17.44
CA ARG A 517 2.21 -12.30 -17.21
C ARG A 517 1.44 -12.46 -18.54
N PRO A 518 0.38 -13.30 -18.59
CA PRO A 518 -0.34 -13.55 -19.83
C PRO A 518 -0.78 -12.25 -20.52
N GLY A 519 -0.38 -12.07 -21.77
CA GLY A 519 -0.73 -10.90 -22.59
C GLY A 519 0.10 -9.64 -22.33
N LEU A 520 1.05 -9.63 -21.41
CA LEU A 520 1.92 -8.48 -21.18
C LEU A 520 2.91 -8.26 -22.31
N GLY A 521 3.66 -9.28 -22.70
CA GLY A 521 4.54 -9.24 -23.86
C GLY A 521 5.75 -8.33 -23.72
N VAL A 522 6.32 -8.20 -22.52
CA VAL A 522 7.60 -7.53 -22.26
C VAL A 522 8.76 -8.53 -22.31
N GLY A 523 9.93 -8.08 -22.75
CA GLY A 523 11.11 -8.96 -22.82
C GLY A 523 11.68 -9.34 -21.45
N HIS A 524 12.34 -10.50 -21.37
CA HIS A 524 13.04 -10.96 -20.16
C HIS A 524 14.20 -10.05 -19.80
N VAL A 525 14.74 -10.24 -18.58
CA VAL A 525 15.96 -9.58 -18.12
C VAL A 525 17.11 -9.90 -19.09
N ALA A 526 17.70 -8.87 -19.66
CA ALA A 526 18.75 -9.06 -20.65
C ALA A 526 20.06 -9.58 -19.99
N PRO A 527 20.87 -10.42 -20.71
CA PRO A 527 22.03 -11.09 -20.14
C PRO A 527 23.06 -10.15 -19.48
N GLU A 528 23.24 -8.94 -20.00
CA GLU A 528 24.17 -7.96 -19.45
C GLU A 528 23.80 -7.47 -18.05
N TYR A 529 22.52 -7.52 -17.67
CA TYR A 529 22.05 -7.21 -16.31
C TYR A 529 22.21 -8.39 -15.35
N LEU A 530 22.56 -9.57 -15.87
CA LEU A 530 22.88 -10.76 -15.09
C LEU A 530 24.39 -10.94 -14.85
N ALA A 531 25.22 -10.05 -15.39
CA ALA A 531 26.67 -10.15 -15.33
C ALA A 531 27.25 -9.91 -13.92
N SER A 532 26.51 -9.27 -13.02
CA SER A 532 26.88 -9.09 -11.62
C SER A 532 25.66 -8.94 -10.73
N GLN A 533 25.85 -9.19 -9.43
CA GLN A 533 24.83 -8.98 -8.41
C GLN A 533 24.29 -7.55 -8.41
N ASP A 534 25.17 -6.54 -8.51
CA ASP A 534 24.76 -5.13 -8.47
C ASP A 534 23.90 -4.75 -9.68
N LYS A 535 24.27 -5.20 -10.88
CA LYS A 535 23.48 -4.96 -12.09
C LYS A 535 22.10 -5.60 -12.00
N PHE A 536 22.04 -6.82 -11.50
CA PHE A 536 20.76 -7.50 -11.31
C PHE A 536 19.92 -6.83 -10.23
N ARG A 537 20.54 -6.38 -9.13
CA ARG A 537 19.84 -5.64 -8.06
C ARG A 537 19.16 -4.39 -8.59
N GLU A 538 19.86 -3.60 -9.42
CA GLU A 538 19.27 -2.39 -10.02
C GLU A 538 18.13 -2.73 -11.00
N GLU A 539 18.28 -3.79 -11.79
CA GLU A 539 17.23 -4.25 -12.71
C GLU A 539 16.00 -4.79 -11.96
N LEU A 540 16.20 -5.53 -10.86
CA LEU A 540 15.13 -5.99 -9.98
C LEU A 540 14.41 -4.81 -9.31
N ARG A 541 15.15 -3.80 -8.83
CA ARG A 541 14.58 -2.56 -8.28
C ARG A 541 13.76 -1.80 -9.31
N ARG A 542 14.21 -1.80 -10.57
CA ARG A 542 13.47 -1.24 -11.70
C ARG A 542 12.18 -2.04 -11.95
N GLU A 543 12.25 -3.38 -11.96
CA GLU A 543 11.05 -4.20 -12.14
C GLU A 543 10.02 -3.98 -11.01
N ARG A 544 10.48 -3.88 -9.76
CA ARG A 544 9.61 -3.53 -8.63
C ARG A 544 8.97 -2.15 -8.80
N ALA A 545 9.74 -1.15 -9.26
CA ALA A 545 9.22 0.18 -9.53
C ALA A 545 8.12 0.17 -10.61
N VAL A 546 8.25 -0.65 -11.64
CA VAL A 546 7.28 -0.73 -12.74
C VAL A 546 6.06 -1.56 -12.35
N GLU A 547 6.26 -2.77 -11.82
CA GLU A 547 5.14 -3.68 -11.51
C GLU A 547 4.28 -3.14 -10.35
N LEU A 548 4.90 -2.55 -9.33
CA LEU A 548 4.23 -2.06 -8.13
C LEU A 548 4.02 -0.53 -8.14
N ALA A 549 4.12 0.09 -9.30
CA ALA A 549 3.99 1.53 -9.47
C ALA A 549 2.70 2.07 -8.85
N TYR A 550 2.81 3.10 -8.04
CA TYR A 550 1.69 3.81 -7.40
C TYR A 550 0.86 2.94 -6.43
N GLU A 551 1.44 1.85 -5.89
CA GLU A 551 0.78 0.95 -4.93
C GLU A 551 1.26 1.15 -3.48
N GLY A 552 2.03 2.21 -3.19
CA GLY A 552 2.48 2.57 -1.84
C GLY A 552 3.71 1.81 -1.33
N HIS A 553 4.41 1.07 -2.18
CA HIS A 553 5.60 0.29 -1.80
C HIS A 553 6.90 1.11 -1.82
N ARG A 554 6.99 2.09 -2.70
CA ARG A 554 8.25 2.74 -3.07
C ARG A 554 8.96 3.47 -1.93
N PHE A 555 8.22 4.17 -1.07
CA PHE A 555 8.80 4.88 0.07
C PHE A 555 9.51 3.94 1.06
N VAL A 556 8.87 2.81 1.35
CA VAL A 556 9.45 1.79 2.22
C VAL A 556 10.67 1.15 1.57
N ASP A 557 10.60 0.84 0.28
CA ASP A 557 11.69 0.26 -0.50
C ASP A 557 12.92 1.18 -0.53
N LEU A 558 12.75 2.47 -0.85
CA LEU A 558 13.85 3.44 -0.86
C LEU A 558 14.51 3.60 0.52
N ARG A 559 13.72 3.54 1.60
CA ARG A 559 14.26 3.63 2.96
C ARG A 559 15.05 2.37 3.32
N ARG A 560 14.46 1.17 3.15
CA ARG A 560 15.13 -0.08 3.50
C ARG A 560 16.41 -0.34 2.70
N TRP A 561 16.48 0.18 1.46
CA TRP A 561 17.68 0.14 0.62
C TRP A 561 18.68 1.26 0.93
N LYS A 562 18.40 2.18 1.85
CA LYS A 562 19.24 3.33 2.20
C LYS A 562 19.45 4.31 1.03
N LEU A 563 18.41 4.60 0.26
CA LEU A 563 18.44 5.45 -0.93
C LEU A 563 17.68 6.77 -0.77
N ILE A 564 16.81 6.91 0.24
CA ILE A 564 15.87 8.04 0.33
C ILE A 564 16.56 9.42 0.37
N ASP A 565 17.77 9.51 0.96
CA ASP A 565 18.57 10.73 1.10
C ASP A 565 19.65 10.87 0.02
N LYS A 566 19.68 9.98 -0.98
CA LYS A 566 20.67 9.97 -2.05
C LYS A 566 20.14 10.60 -3.32
N SER A 567 20.95 11.47 -3.95
CA SER A 567 20.68 11.87 -5.33
C SER A 567 20.87 10.66 -6.26
N PRO A 568 20.01 10.46 -7.27
CA PRO A 568 18.90 11.34 -7.69
C PRO A 568 17.55 11.02 -7.04
N TYR A 569 17.47 10.11 -6.08
CA TYR A 569 16.19 9.68 -5.44
C TYR A 569 15.52 10.81 -4.63
N THR A 570 16.24 11.88 -4.30
CA THR A 570 15.68 13.09 -3.66
C THR A 570 14.93 13.98 -4.62
N LEU A 571 15.03 13.76 -5.93
CA LEU A 571 14.47 14.67 -6.94
C LEU A 571 13.07 14.24 -7.37
N LYS A 572 12.22 15.23 -7.64
CA LYS A 572 10.98 15.09 -8.41
C LYS A 572 11.09 15.97 -9.64
N THR A 573 10.86 15.38 -10.83
CA THR A 573 11.13 16.05 -12.09
C THR A 573 9.91 16.10 -13.02
N ALA A 574 9.99 16.94 -14.04
CA ALA A 574 9.04 17.09 -15.12
C ALA A 574 9.74 16.95 -16.46
N ILE A 575 9.02 16.50 -17.49
CA ILE A 575 9.47 16.64 -18.88
C ILE A 575 8.99 17.94 -19.49
N GLN A 576 9.79 18.47 -20.41
CA GLN A 576 9.41 19.53 -21.35
C GLN A 576 9.74 19.07 -22.76
N PHE A 577 8.87 19.38 -23.69
CA PHE A 577 9.06 19.07 -25.11
C PHE A 577 8.11 19.90 -25.96
N ASP A 578 8.46 20.08 -27.23
CA ASP A 578 7.61 20.72 -28.22
C ASP A 578 7.05 19.66 -29.17
N ARG A 579 5.77 19.75 -29.51
CA ARG A 579 5.12 18.85 -30.44
C ARG A 579 5.51 19.21 -31.87
N VAL A 580 6.01 18.25 -32.67
CA VAL A 580 6.33 18.42 -34.10
C VAL A 580 5.20 17.87 -34.96
N THR A 581 4.68 16.68 -34.59
CA THR A 581 3.56 16.06 -35.30
C THR A 581 2.29 16.90 -35.16
N PRO A 582 1.52 17.19 -36.25
CA PRO A 582 0.27 17.92 -36.18
C PRO A 582 -0.77 17.25 -35.27
N ASN A 583 -1.61 18.05 -34.59
CA ASN A 583 -2.56 17.58 -33.58
C ASN A 583 -3.43 16.41 -34.04
N ALA A 584 -4.01 16.48 -35.24
CA ALA A 584 -4.87 15.43 -35.77
C ALA A 584 -4.15 14.08 -35.90
N GLN A 585 -2.86 14.10 -36.28
CA GLN A 585 -2.05 12.88 -36.38
C GLN A 585 -1.64 12.37 -34.99
N VAL A 586 -1.30 13.29 -34.07
CA VAL A 586 -1.01 12.90 -32.66
C VAL A 586 -2.21 12.21 -32.00
N TYR A 587 -3.41 12.74 -32.21
CA TYR A 587 -4.62 12.15 -31.64
C TYR A 587 -4.99 10.80 -32.28
N ALA A 588 -4.59 10.57 -33.53
CA ALA A 588 -4.78 9.30 -34.21
C ALA A 588 -3.77 8.22 -33.75
N ASP A 589 -2.51 8.63 -33.55
CA ASP A 589 -1.41 7.73 -33.16
C ASP A 589 -0.42 8.44 -32.20
N PRO A 590 -0.78 8.63 -30.94
CA PRO A 590 0.05 9.36 -29.98
C PRO A 590 1.40 8.68 -29.68
N LYS A 591 1.48 7.35 -29.81
CA LYS A 591 2.71 6.59 -29.54
C LYS A 591 3.82 6.93 -30.52
N ASN A 592 3.47 7.24 -31.77
CA ASN A 592 4.38 7.59 -32.84
C ASN A 592 4.49 9.10 -33.08
N ALA A 593 3.98 9.93 -32.18
CA ALA A 593 4.12 11.37 -32.28
C ALA A 593 5.59 11.79 -32.12
N ARG A 594 6.07 12.58 -33.10
CA ARG A 594 7.40 13.17 -33.06
C ARG A 594 7.40 14.44 -32.22
N VAL A 595 8.41 14.53 -31.34
CA VAL A 595 8.67 15.71 -30.50
C VAL A 595 10.09 16.24 -30.73
N GLN A 596 10.34 17.46 -30.27
CA GLN A 596 11.67 18.05 -30.21
C GLN A 596 11.89 18.72 -28.84
N ASN A 597 13.14 19.10 -28.55
CA ASN A 597 13.52 19.76 -27.31
C ASN A 597 13.11 18.96 -26.05
N PHE A 598 13.04 17.61 -26.18
CA PHE A 598 12.70 16.73 -25.06
C PHE A 598 13.79 16.82 -24.00
N ARG A 599 13.40 17.28 -22.81
CA ARG A 599 14.31 17.40 -21.67
C ARG A 599 13.59 17.23 -20.36
N GLU A 600 14.34 16.80 -19.34
CA GLU A 600 13.88 16.71 -17.97
C GLU A 600 14.30 17.96 -17.19
N THR A 601 13.45 18.42 -16.27
CA THR A 601 13.68 19.56 -15.40
C THR A 601 13.29 19.24 -13.97
N VAL A 602 14.09 19.70 -13.00
CA VAL A 602 13.80 19.49 -11.57
C VAL A 602 12.64 20.39 -11.15
N LEU A 603 11.62 19.81 -10.54
CA LEU A 603 10.48 20.51 -9.91
C LEU A 603 10.69 20.73 -8.42
N LEU A 604 11.24 19.73 -7.74
CA LEU A 604 11.40 19.72 -6.30
C LEU A 604 12.60 18.84 -5.92
N GLU A 605 13.41 19.34 -5.00
CA GLU A 605 14.38 18.54 -4.26
C GLU A 605 13.87 18.33 -2.84
N ARG A 606 13.70 17.07 -2.45
CA ARG A 606 13.18 16.68 -1.14
C ARG A 606 14.24 16.87 -0.05
N LYS A 607 13.82 17.27 1.15
CA LYS A 607 14.72 17.63 2.25
C LYS A 607 14.96 16.44 3.18
N PHE A 608 15.63 15.42 2.67
CA PHE A 608 15.97 14.26 3.47
C PHE A 608 17.42 14.28 3.98
N THR A 609 17.59 13.78 5.20
CA THR A 609 18.87 13.51 5.84
C THR A 609 18.79 12.13 6.52
N SER A 610 19.87 11.68 7.13
CA SER A 610 19.95 10.36 7.78
C SER A 610 18.88 10.12 8.86
N ARG A 611 18.41 11.16 9.55
CA ARG A 611 17.34 10.98 10.55
C ARG A 611 15.99 10.52 9.95
N HIS A 612 15.73 10.85 8.67
CA HIS A 612 14.45 10.57 8.00
C HIS A 612 14.30 9.10 7.54
N TYR A 613 15.29 8.25 7.80
CA TYR A 613 15.14 6.81 7.63
C TYR A 613 14.15 6.20 8.61
N TRP A 614 14.00 6.79 9.81
CA TRP A 614 13.02 6.38 10.80
C TRP A 614 12.09 7.53 11.17
N PHE A 615 10.82 7.21 11.41
CA PHE A 615 9.89 8.20 11.94
C PHE A 615 10.17 8.45 13.42
N PRO A 616 10.00 9.71 13.90
CA PRO A 616 10.04 9.95 15.33
C PRO A 616 8.86 9.24 15.99
N PHE A 617 9.05 8.72 17.19
CA PHE A 617 7.92 8.32 18.02
C PHE A 617 7.18 9.56 18.52
N PRO A 618 5.86 9.47 18.75
CA PRO A 618 5.13 10.53 19.43
C PRO A 618 5.81 10.90 20.76
N THR A 619 5.93 12.18 21.06
CA THR A 619 6.59 12.63 22.31
C THR A 619 5.87 12.14 23.57
N THR A 620 4.55 11.94 23.49
CA THR A 620 3.77 11.30 24.55
C THR A 620 4.27 9.91 24.87
N ASP A 621 4.64 9.12 23.87
CA ASP A 621 5.03 7.72 24.06
C ASP A 621 6.46 7.61 24.59
N VAL A 622 7.37 8.45 24.09
CA VAL A 622 8.76 8.52 24.58
C VAL A 622 8.82 8.92 26.06
N ASN A 623 7.86 9.71 26.53
CA ASN A 623 7.82 10.19 27.90
C ASN A 623 7.03 9.26 28.87
N ILE A 624 6.49 8.14 28.37
CA ILE A 624 5.68 7.21 29.22
C ILE A 624 6.54 6.56 30.30
N TYR A 625 7.78 6.16 29.98
CA TYR A 625 8.70 5.58 30.94
C TYR A 625 10.17 5.77 30.57
N GLU A 626 11.02 5.79 31.59
CA GLU A 626 12.46 5.85 31.42
C GLU A 626 12.96 4.59 30.67
N GLY A 627 13.78 4.80 29.63
CA GLY A 627 14.33 3.72 28.79
C GLY A 627 13.64 3.53 27.45
N PHE A 628 12.49 4.19 27.17
CA PHE A 628 11.96 4.27 25.81
C PHE A 628 12.70 5.37 25.04
N THR A 629 13.66 4.95 24.23
CA THR A 629 14.51 5.90 23.48
C THR A 629 13.87 6.33 22.17
N GLN A 630 14.02 7.61 21.82
CA GLN A 630 13.62 8.15 20.51
C GLN A 630 14.52 7.58 19.39
N ASN A 631 14.03 7.62 18.15
CA ASN A 631 14.84 7.29 16.98
C ASN A 631 15.98 8.30 16.77
N PRO A 632 17.13 7.88 16.21
CA PRO A 632 18.30 8.73 16.06
C PRO A 632 18.01 10.02 15.29
N GLY A 633 18.45 11.15 15.82
CA GLY A 633 18.30 12.47 15.20
C GLY A 633 16.98 13.20 15.49
N TRP A 634 16.12 12.60 16.33
CA TRP A 634 14.82 13.18 16.73
C TRP A 634 14.76 13.55 18.20
#